data_c9475d659cbdee4a541b06afe075ae6a
#
_entry.id   c9475d659cbdee4a541b06afe075ae6a
#
_cell.length_a   1.000
_cell.length_b   1.000
_cell.length_c   1.000
_cell.angle_alpha   90.00
_cell.angle_beta   90.00
_cell.angle_gamma   90.00
#
_symmetry.space_group_name_H-M   'P 1'
#
loop_
_entity.id
_entity.type
_entity.pdbx_description
1 polymer ?
#
loop_
_entity_poly.entity_id
_entity_poly.type
_entity_poly.pdbx_seq_one_letter_code
_entity_poly.pdbx_strand_id
1 'polypeptide(L)'
;MTLIQTFHGTASNGTPLTAVYAEQPAAAAAFALVFPGSDLPRFVHWGRPLTAPETVINTFDALAPQRVSGALDYTAWPSVLPTQSEAWSGSDRFDVRRDGVELFCKFQVTDIKAETVAAGKTYTMAEKDGYPSWSVASEPKQTPTVTVTAEDVEQCVKLTWTCELDETGLIRQHAEVTNT
;
A
#
# COMPACT_ATOMS: atom_id res chain seq x y z
N MET A 1 11.43 -10.64 -17.03
CA MET A 1 10.92 -11.02 -15.72
C MET A 1 9.88 -9.98 -15.34
N THR A 2 8.68 -10.37 -14.96
CA THR A 2 7.60 -9.42 -14.66
C THR A 2 7.86 -8.85 -13.27
N LEU A 3 8.00 -7.53 -13.18
CA LEU A 3 8.26 -6.83 -11.91
C LEU A 3 7.00 -6.68 -11.06
N ILE A 4 5.83 -6.78 -11.68
CA ILE A 4 4.53 -6.67 -11.00
C ILE A 4 3.59 -7.76 -11.52
N GLN A 5 2.87 -8.38 -10.60
CA GLN A 5 1.87 -9.40 -10.87
C GLN A 5 0.60 -9.13 -10.06
N THR A 6 -0.54 -9.38 -10.66
CA THR A 6 -1.84 -9.26 -9.99
C THR A 6 -2.52 -10.63 -9.96
N PHE A 7 -3.05 -11.00 -8.80
CA PHE A 7 -3.75 -12.26 -8.58
C PHE A 7 -5.15 -11.97 -8.04
N HIS A 8 -6.09 -12.86 -8.35
CA HIS A 8 -7.47 -12.77 -7.87
C HIS A 8 -7.86 -14.07 -7.19
N GLY A 9 -8.65 -13.97 -6.16
CA GLY A 9 -9.18 -15.12 -5.42
C GLY A 9 -10.37 -14.75 -4.57
N THR A 10 -10.74 -15.64 -3.68
CA THR A 10 -11.86 -15.44 -2.76
C THR A 10 -11.46 -15.97 -1.39
N ALA A 11 -11.69 -15.18 -0.37
CA ALA A 11 -11.49 -15.60 1.02
C ALA A 11 -12.50 -16.68 1.43
N SER A 12 -12.21 -17.40 2.49
CA SER A 12 -13.07 -18.45 3.05
C SER A 12 -14.46 -17.96 3.42
N ASN A 13 -14.60 -16.67 3.75
CA ASN A 13 -15.86 -16.00 4.05
C ASN A 13 -16.62 -15.49 2.81
N GLY A 14 -16.13 -15.77 1.59
CA GLY A 14 -16.74 -15.33 0.34
C GLY A 14 -16.32 -13.94 -0.15
N THR A 15 -15.47 -13.21 0.59
CA THR A 15 -14.99 -11.89 0.15
C THR A 15 -14.04 -12.03 -1.05
N PRO A 16 -14.26 -11.31 -2.16
CA PRO A 16 -13.30 -11.30 -3.26
C PRO A 16 -11.99 -10.66 -2.81
N LEU A 17 -10.88 -11.24 -3.24
CA LEU A 17 -9.53 -10.77 -2.93
C LEU A 17 -8.79 -10.42 -4.22
N THR A 18 -8.15 -9.26 -4.23
CA THR A 18 -7.16 -8.90 -5.25
C THR A 18 -5.81 -8.76 -4.57
N ALA A 19 -4.78 -9.43 -5.08
CA ALA A 19 -3.42 -9.28 -4.59
C ALA A 19 -2.54 -8.64 -5.65
N VAL A 20 -1.70 -7.70 -5.24
CA VAL A 20 -0.65 -7.11 -6.08
C VAL A 20 0.69 -7.49 -5.46
N TYR A 21 1.51 -8.19 -6.22
CA TYR A 21 2.88 -8.54 -5.88
C TYR A 21 3.84 -7.73 -6.74
N ALA A 22 4.78 -7.08 -6.12
CA ALA A 22 5.78 -6.27 -6.80
C ALA A 22 7.20 -6.69 -6.38
N GLU A 23 8.10 -6.82 -7.35
CA GLU A 23 9.47 -7.26 -7.15
C GLU A 23 10.46 -6.25 -7.72
N GLN A 24 11.47 -5.91 -6.95
CA GLN A 24 12.65 -5.13 -7.35
C GLN A 24 13.88 -6.03 -7.43
N PRO A 25 14.23 -6.53 -8.63
CA PRO A 25 15.34 -7.48 -8.78
C PRO A 25 16.69 -6.92 -8.35
N ALA A 26 16.92 -5.62 -8.53
CA ALA A 26 18.17 -4.98 -8.15
C ALA A 26 18.48 -5.08 -6.65
N ALA A 27 17.43 -5.04 -5.83
CA ALA A 27 17.53 -5.15 -4.37
C ALA A 27 17.27 -6.57 -3.85
N ALA A 28 16.88 -7.51 -4.72
CA ALA A 28 16.31 -8.80 -4.33
C ALA A 28 15.22 -8.65 -3.27
N ALA A 29 14.35 -7.65 -3.46
CA ALA A 29 13.26 -7.29 -2.56
C ALA A 29 11.91 -7.37 -3.25
N ALA A 30 10.87 -7.65 -2.49
CA ALA A 30 9.50 -7.71 -2.95
C ALA A 30 8.53 -7.27 -1.86
N PHE A 31 7.34 -6.85 -2.27
CA PHE A 31 6.21 -6.69 -1.37
C PHE A 31 4.94 -7.27 -1.98
N ALA A 32 3.97 -7.55 -1.12
CA ALA A 32 2.64 -7.93 -1.53
C ALA A 32 1.58 -7.17 -0.74
N LEU A 33 0.58 -6.69 -1.49
CA LEU A 33 -0.62 -6.05 -0.99
C LEU A 33 -1.82 -6.93 -1.30
N VAL A 34 -2.76 -7.03 -0.36
CA VAL A 34 -4.06 -7.69 -0.59
C VAL A 34 -5.18 -6.69 -0.32
N PHE A 35 -6.11 -6.63 -1.24
CA PHE A 35 -7.31 -5.81 -1.23
C PHE A 35 -8.52 -6.71 -0.95
N PRO A 36 -9.10 -6.68 0.26
CA PRO A 36 -10.33 -7.41 0.54
C PRO A 36 -11.54 -6.62 0.04
N GLY A 37 -12.22 -7.13 -0.97
CA GLY A 37 -13.33 -6.42 -1.61
C GLY A 37 -12.91 -5.06 -2.15
N SER A 38 -13.58 -4.00 -1.68
CA SER A 38 -13.25 -2.62 -1.98
C SER A 38 -12.50 -1.89 -0.85
N ASP A 39 -12.05 -2.62 0.18
CA ASP A 39 -11.30 -2.00 1.28
C ASP A 39 -9.90 -1.57 0.85
N LEU A 40 -9.31 -0.63 1.60
CA LEU A 40 -7.90 -0.27 1.44
C LEU A 40 -6.99 -1.48 1.62
N PRO A 41 -5.84 -1.52 0.92
CA PRO A 41 -4.97 -2.68 0.94
C PRO A 41 -4.30 -2.91 2.29
N ARG A 42 -3.85 -4.14 2.48
CA ARG A 42 -3.07 -4.59 3.63
C ARG A 42 -1.75 -5.17 3.15
N PHE A 43 -0.66 -4.82 3.84
CA PHE A 43 0.63 -5.46 3.59
C PHE A 43 0.61 -6.89 4.11
N VAL A 44 0.90 -7.86 3.22
CA VAL A 44 1.00 -9.28 3.56
C VAL A 44 2.45 -9.76 3.53
N HIS A 45 3.25 -9.14 2.70
CA HIS A 45 4.66 -9.48 2.56
C HIS A 45 5.50 -8.23 2.29
N TRP A 46 6.66 -8.15 2.90
CA TRP A 46 7.78 -7.28 2.56
C TRP A 46 9.08 -7.98 2.92
N GLY A 47 9.91 -8.25 1.93
CA GLY A 47 11.14 -8.98 2.14
C GLY A 47 11.75 -9.51 0.85
N ARG A 48 12.35 -10.70 0.90
CA ARG A 48 12.88 -11.36 -0.30
C ARG A 48 11.75 -11.76 -1.26
N PRO A 49 12.06 -11.86 -2.57
CA PRO A 49 11.11 -12.38 -3.54
C PRO A 49 10.55 -13.75 -3.14
N LEU A 50 9.25 -13.92 -3.33
CA LEU A 50 8.55 -15.17 -3.05
C LEU A 50 8.74 -16.15 -4.21
N THR A 51 8.93 -17.42 -3.89
CA THR A 51 9.02 -18.49 -4.89
C THR A 51 7.67 -18.74 -5.58
N ALA A 52 6.58 -18.54 -4.85
CA ALA A 52 5.20 -18.74 -5.32
C ALA A 52 4.32 -17.56 -4.89
N PRO A 53 4.43 -16.40 -5.57
CA PRO A 53 3.75 -15.18 -5.15
C PRO A 53 2.22 -15.27 -5.20
N GLU A 54 1.65 -16.18 -6.01
CA GLU A 54 0.22 -16.46 -6.09
C GLU A 54 -0.37 -16.97 -4.77
N THR A 55 0.48 -17.53 -3.89
CA THR A 55 0.04 -18.05 -2.58
C THR A 55 -0.31 -16.96 -1.57
N VAL A 56 -0.01 -15.69 -1.89
CA VAL A 56 -0.26 -14.53 -1.01
C VAL A 56 -1.75 -14.44 -0.62
N ILE A 57 -2.65 -14.76 -1.55
CA ILE A 57 -4.10 -14.75 -1.28
C ILE A 57 -4.46 -15.77 -0.20
N ASN A 58 -3.99 -17.01 -0.35
CA ASN A 58 -4.27 -18.08 0.62
C ASN A 58 -3.60 -17.78 1.97
N THR A 59 -2.40 -17.20 1.94
CA THR A 59 -1.69 -16.79 3.15
C THR A 59 -2.47 -15.70 3.89
N PHE A 60 -2.98 -14.70 3.18
CA PHE A 60 -3.81 -13.65 3.76
C PHE A 60 -5.07 -14.23 4.42
N ASP A 61 -5.80 -15.09 3.71
CA ASP A 61 -7.02 -15.71 4.23
C ASP A 61 -6.75 -16.58 5.46
N ALA A 62 -5.67 -17.37 5.45
CA ALA A 62 -5.29 -18.22 6.56
C ALA A 62 -4.83 -17.44 7.82
N LEU A 63 -4.23 -16.27 7.63
CA LEU A 63 -3.72 -15.42 8.72
C LEU A 63 -4.73 -14.34 9.14
N ALA A 64 -5.82 -14.17 8.41
CA ALA A 64 -6.85 -13.18 8.75
C ALA A 64 -7.38 -13.45 10.17
N PRO A 65 -7.44 -12.41 11.03
CA PRO A 65 -7.96 -12.57 12.38
C PRO A 65 -9.39 -13.11 12.35
N GLN A 66 -9.61 -14.20 13.06
CA GLN A 66 -10.94 -14.78 13.20
C GLN A 66 -11.76 -13.97 14.21
N ARG A 67 -13.04 -13.73 13.91
CA ARG A 67 -13.96 -13.14 14.87
C ARG A 67 -14.10 -14.08 16.06
N VAL A 68 -13.65 -13.64 17.23
CA VAL A 68 -13.94 -14.28 18.51
C VAL A 68 -15.26 -13.70 19.04
N SER A 69 -16.00 -14.47 19.82
CA SER A 69 -17.31 -14.06 20.31
C SER A 69 -17.20 -12.85 21.25
N GLY A 70 -17.59 -11.69 20.78
CA GLY A 70 -17.60 -10.44 21.53
C GLY A 70 -17.20 -9.26 20.65
N ALA A 71 -17.92 -8.16 20.76
CA ALA A 71 -17.67 -6.97 19.93
C ALA A 71 -16.32 -6.27 20.22
N LEU A 72 -15.69 -6.62 21.35
CA LEU A 72 -14.42 -6.02 21.78
C LEU A 72 -13.18 -6.80 21.36
N ASP A 73 -13.34 -8.02 20.84
CA ASP A 73 -12.23 -8.90 20.46
C ASP A 73 -11.94 -8.85 18.96
N TYR A 74 -12.34 -7.79 18.29
CA TYR A 74 -12.07 -7.61 16.86
C TYR A 74 -10.65 -7.12 16.66
N THR A 75 -9.73 -8.04 16.39
CA THR A 75 -8.37 -7.69 15.96
C THR A 75 -8.41 -7.43 14.46
N ALA A 76 -8.51 -6.18 14.08
CA ALA A 76 -8.40 -5.82 12.67
C ALA A 76 -6.96 -6.01 12.18
N TRP A 77 -6.76 -6.64 11.03
CA TRP A 77 -5.52 -6.52 10.30
C TRP A 77 -5.50 -5.11 9.67
N PRO A 78 -4.64 -4.20 10.13
CA PRO A 78 -4.74 -2.80 9.73
C PRO A 78 -4.48 -2.64 8.24
N SER A 79 -5.24 -1.74 7.60
CA SER A 79 -4.95 -1.29 6.26
C SER A 79 -3.67 -0.43 6.25
N VAL A 80 -3.22 -0.05 5.05
CA VAL A 80 -2.04 0.85 4.88
C VAL A 80 -2.27 2.23 5.51
N LEU A 81 -3.52 2.65 5.64
CA LEU A 81 -3.96 3.88 6.31
C LEU A 81 -5.13 3.55 7.26
N PRO A 82 -4.87 2.94 8.41
CA PRO A 82 -5.92 2.54 9.32
C PRO A 82 -6.70 3.75 9.84
N THR A 83 -8.01 3.63 9.77
CA THR A 83 -8.97 4.62 10.27
C THR A 83 -9.78 4.03 11.41
N GLN A 84 -10.46 4.87 12.17
CA GLN A 84 -11.38 4.41 13.22
C GLN A 84 -12.53 3.58 12.67
N SER A 85 -12.99 3.86 11.45
CA SER A 85 -14.06 3.10 10.79
C SER A 85 -13.69 1.64 10.52
N GLU A 86 -12.39 1.31 10.50
CA GLU A 86 -11.88 -0.06 10.37
C GLU A 86 -11.75 -0.78 11.73
N ALA A 87 -12.33 -0.24 12.81
CA ALA A 87 -12.18 -0.73 14.17
C ALA A 87 -10.71 -0.77 14.67
N TRP A 88 -9.86 0.09 14.13
CA TRP A 88 -8.50 0.26 14.60
C TRP A 88 -8.48 0.99 15.95
N SER A 89 -7.90 0.37 16.97
CA SER A 89 -7.80 0.92 18.33
C SER A 89 -6.46 1.60 18.64
N GLY A 90 -5.57 1.67 17.65
CA GLY A 90 -4.29 2.39 17.75
C GLY A 90 -4.41 3.86 17.36
N SER A 91 -3.27 4.53 17.22
CA SER A 91 -3.26 5.88 16.65
C SER A 91 -3.62 5.83 15.18
N ASP A 92 -4.62 6.61 14.78
CA ASP A 92 -5.01 6.72 13.38
C ASP A 92 -3.87 7.37 12.59
N ARG A 93 -3.63 6.84 11.40
CA ARG A 93 -2.71 7.49 10.45
C ARG A 93 -3.40 8.53 9.58
N PHE A 94 -4.72 8.52 9.63
CA PHE A 94 -5.55 9.39 8.84
C PHE A 94 -6.73 9.89 9.67
N ASP A 95 -6.69 11.17 10.03
CA ASP A 95 -7.72 11.87 10.78
C ASP A 95 -8.28 12.99 9.89
N VAL A 96 -9.58 12.97 9.64
CA VAL A 96 -10.28 13.98 8.86
C VAL A 96 -11.24 14.73 9.77
N ARG A 97 -11.19 16.06 9.68
CA ARG A 97 -12.09 16.93 10.46
C ARG A 97 -12.80 17.93 9.54
N ARG A 98 -14.06 18.15 9.79
CA ARG A 98 -14.86 19.21 9.16
C ARG A 98 -15.49 20.04 10.26
N ASP A 99 -15.27 21.36 10.23
CA ASP A 99 -15.78 22.31 11.21
C ASP A 99 -15.46 21.91 12.67
N GLY A 100 -14.28 21.31 12.90
CA GLY A 100 -13.84 20.83 14.20
C GLY A 100 -14.41 19.46 14.63
N VAL A 101 -15.29 18.87 13.83
CA VAL A 101 -15.86 17.54 14.07
C VAL A 101 -15.06 16.49 13.34
N GLU A 102 -14.67 15.44 14.04
CA GLU A 102 -13.99 14.28 13.47
C GLU A 102 -14.93 13.48 12.56
N LEU A 103 -14.44 13.10 11.38
CA LEU A 103 -15.17 12.32 10.40
C LEU A 103 -14.61 10.89 10.38
N PHE A 104 -15.50 9.92 10.53
CA PHE A 104 -15.15 8.50 10.45
C PHE A 104 -15.14 8.05 8.98
N CYS A 105 -14.05 8.34 8.29
CA CYS A 105 -13.94 8.00 6.88
C CYS A 105 -13.89 6.49 6.67
N LYS A 106 -14.69 6.02 5.72
CA LYS A 106 -14.71 4.64 5.21
C LYS A 106 -14.42 4.64 3.73
N PHE A 107 -13.15 4.56 3.39
CA PHE A 107 -12.72 4.55 2.00
C PHE A 107 -13.11 3.27 1.28
N GLN A 108 -13.59 3.43 0.05
CA GLN A 108 -13.79 2.35 -0.91
C GLN A 108 -12.85 2.54 -2.08
N VAL A 109 -12.06 1.53 -2.38
CA VAL A 109 -11.14 1.52 -3.53
C VAL A 109 -11.94 1.52 -4.81
N THR A 110 -11.68 2.50 -5.65
CA THR A 110 -12.32 2.68 -6.97
C THR A 110 -11.40 2.29 -8.12
N ASP A 111 -10.08 2.37 -7.91
CA ASP A 111 -9.09 1.99 -8.92
C ASP A 111 -7.79 1.49 -8.28
N ILE A 112 -7.17 0.52 -8.95
CA ILE A 112 -5.85 -0.04 -8.59
C ILE A 112 -4.99 -0.04 -9.83
N LYS A 113 -3.98 0.80 -9.88
CA LYS A 113 -3.00 0.86 -10.95
C LYS A 113 -1.67 0.31 -10.44
N ALA A 114 -1.25 -0.81 -11.03
CA ALA A 114 0.02 -1.45 -10.69
C ALA A 114 0.91 -1.47 -11.93
N GLU A 115 1.98 -0.70 -11.91
CA GLU A 115 2.85 -0.49 -13.07
C GLU A 115 4.30 -0.31 -12.66
N THR A 116 5.20 -0.49 -13.62
CA THR A 116 6.60 -0.14 -13.44
C THR A 116 6.79 1.27 -14.01
N VAL A 117 7.13 2.20 -13.16
CA VAL A 117 7.32 3.60 -13.53
C VAL A 117 8.80 3.91 -13.61
N ALA A 118 9.16 4.70 -14.61
CA ALA A 118 10.47 5.33 -14.67
C ALA A 118 10.50 6.45 -13.60
N ALA A 119 10.69 6.06 -12.36
CA ALA A 119 10.68 6.96 -11.22
C ALA A 119 12.03 6.96 -10.51
N GLY A 120 12.30 8.05 -9.84
CA GLY A 120 13.45 8.21 -8.97
C GLY A 120 14.47 9.19 -9.50
N LYS A 121 14.80 10.14 -8.63
CA LYS A 121 15.99 10.97 -8.77
C LYS A 121 17.08 10.31 -7.94
N THR A 122 18.08 9.70 -8.57
CA THR A 122 19.26 9.26 -7.85
C THR A 122 20.12 10.46 -7.55
N TYR A 123 20.36 10.70 -6.28
CA TYR A 123 21.28 11.74 -5.85
C TYR A 123 22.67 11.11 -5.69
N THR A 124 23.62 11.62 -6.46
CA THR A 124 25.02 11.22 -6.32
C THR A 124 25.76 12.32 -5.57
N MET A 125 26.41 11.98 -4.49
CA MET A 125 27.29 12.88 -3.79
C MET A 125 28.65 12.90 -4.50
N ALA A 126 29.06 14.07 -4.92
CA ALA A 126 30.40 14.34 -5.46
C ALA A 126 31.05 15.45 -4.65
N GLU A 127 32.36 15.40 -4.54
CA GLU A 127 33.12 16.48 -3.96
C GLU A 127 33.43 17.51 -5.05
N LYS A 128 33.02 18.75 -4.84
CA LYS A 128 33.34 19.87 -5.72
C LYS A 128 33.93 21.01 -4.89
N ASP A 129 35.14 21.43 -5.25
CA ASP A 129 35.86 22.51 -4.57
C ASP A 129 36.07 22.28 -3.07
N GLY A 130 36.25 21.01 -2.65
CA GLY A 130 36.42 20.63 -1.24
C GLY A 130 35.12 20.56 -0.40
N TYR A 131 33.95 20.72 -1.07
CA TYR A 131 32.63 20.63 -0.43
C TYR A 131 31.79 19.52 -1.03
N PRO A 132 30.97 18.81 -0.20
CA PRO A 132 30.02 17.83 -0.72
C PRO A 132 28.98 18.55 -1.60
N SER A 133 28.89 18.10 -2.85
CA SER A 133 27.93 18.58 -3.83
C SER A 133 27.01 17.43 -4.27
N TRP A 134 25.73 17.67 -4.28
CA TRP A 134 24.73 16.71 -4.72
C TRP A 134 24.36 16.96 -6.18
N SER A 135 24.52 15.96 -6.99
CA SER A 135 24.01 15.97 -8.36
C SER A 135 22.88 14.97 -8.52
N VAL A 136 21.90 15.32 -9.34
CA VAL A 136 20.83 14.40 -9.72
C VAL A 136 21.30 13.58 -10.90
N ALA A 137 21.45 12.28 -10.73
CA ALA A 137 21.69 11.37 -11.85
C ALA A 137 20.41 11.23 -12.66
N SER A 138 20.52 11.37 -13.98
CA SER A 138 19.40 11.58 -14.90
C SER A 138 18.79 10.33 -15.50
N GLU A 139 19.19 9.13 -15.06
CA GLU A 139 18.61 7.91 -15.61
C GLU A 139 17.39 7.47 -14.79
N PRO A 140 16.19 7.50 -15.36
CA PRO A 140 15.00 7.01 -14.67
C PRO A 140 15.14 5.50 -14.45
N LYS A 141 15.09 5.08 -13.21
CA LYS A 141 15.14 3.68 -12.83
C LYS A 141 13.73 3.09 -12.82
N GLN A 142 13.65 1.82 -13.21
CA GLN A 142 12.38 1.11 -13.24
C GLN A 142 11.94 0.77 -11.80
N THR A 143 10.90 1.43 -11.35
CA THR A 143 10.38 1.31 -9.99
C THR A 143 8.99 0.70 -10.00
N PRO A 144 8.79 -0.49 -9.42
CA PRO A 144 7.46 -1.04 -9.21
C PRO A 144 6.63 -0.11 -8.34
N THR A 145 5.49 0.32 -8.86
CA THR A 145 4.62 1.31 -8.23
C THR A 145 3.18 0.82 -8.24
N VAL A 146 2.53 0.93 -7.10
CA VAL A 146 1.09 0.67 -6.93
C VAL A 146 0.41 1.97 -6.51
N THR A 147 -0.52 2.44 -7.34
CA THR A 147 -1.35 3.60 -7.03
C THR A 147 -2.79 3.14 -6.80
N VAL A 148 -3.35 3.53 -5.68
CA VAL A 148 -4.71 3.20 -5.27
C VAL A 148 -5.52 4.48 -5.19
N THR A 149 -6.64 4.51 -5.89
CA THR A 149 -7.63 5.57 -5.73
C THR A 149 -8.78 5.02 -4.90
N ALA A 150 -9.18 5.76 -3.89
CA ALA A 150 -10.28 5.40 -3.02
C ALA A 150 -11.12 6.64 -2.67
N GLU A 151 -12.38 6.45 -2.40
CA GLU A 151 -13.31 7.53 -2.12
C GLU A 151 -14.20 7.18 -0.92
N ASP A 152 -14.48 8.18 -0.11
CA ASP A 152 -15.60 8.19 0.81
C ASP A 152 -16.61 9.22 0.30
N VAL A 153 -17.64 8.73 -0.37
CA VAL A 153 -18.67 9.58 -1.00
C VAL A 153 -19.49 10.32 0.05
N GLU A 154 -19.77 9.71 1.21
CA GLU A 154 -20.57 10.32 2.28
C GLU A 154 -19.83 11.49 2.93
N GLN A 155 -18.52 11.34 3.10
CA GLN A 155 -17.68 12.37 3.69
C GLN A 155 -17.08 13.34 2.66
N CYS A 156 -17.35 13.12 1.36
CA CYS A 156 -16.81 13.92 0.25
C CYS A 156 -15.28 14.00 0.28
N VAL A 157 -14.61 12.86 0.47
CA VAL A 157 -13.15 12.76 0.53
C VAL A 157 -12.64 11.75 -0.47
N LYS A 158 -11.66 12.16 -1.27
CA LYS A 158 -10.93 11.30 -2.19
C LYS A 158 -9.50 11.12 -1.73
N LEU A 159 -9.03 9.89 -1.79
CA LEU A 159 -7.68 9.48 -1.44
C LEU A 159 -6.98 8.91 -2.66
N THR A 160 -5.76 9.36 -2.92
CA THR A 160 -4.81 8.69 -3.81
C THR A 160 -3.61 8.27 -2.98
N TRP A 161 -3.42 6.95 -2.83
CA TRP A 161 -2.29 6.40 -2.10
C TRP A 161 -1.34 5.71 -3.07
N THR A 162 -0.05 6.00 -2.93
CA THR A 162 0.99 5.42 -3.79
C THR A 162 2.04 4.71 -2.95
N CYS A 163 2.44 3.54 -3.42
CA CYS A 163 3.47 2.70 -2.84
C CYS A 163 4.50 2.34 -3.90
N GLU A 164 5.76 2.62 -3.62
CA GLU A 164 6.89 2.38 -4.52
C GLU A 164 7.91 1.47 -3.83
N LEU A 165 8.47 0.53 -4.58
CA LEU A 165 9.61 -0.28 -4.13
C LEU A 165 10.86 0.21 -4.87
N ASP A 166 11.71 0.94 -4.17
CA ASP A 166 12.90 1.53 -4.79
C ASP A 166 14.02 0.49 -5.03
N GLU A 167 15.05 0.90 -5.73
CA GLU A 167 16.18 0.03 -6.08
C GLU A 167 17.01 -0.45 -4.89
N THR A 168 16.83 0.16 -3.72
CA THR A 168 17.49 -0.26 -2.48
C THR A 168 16.66 -1.26 -1.69
N GLY A 169 15.43 -1.55 -2.15
CA GLY A 169 14.48 -2.42 -1.47
C GLY A 169 13.66 -1.73 -0.38
N LEU A 170 13.74 -0.41 -0.31
CA LEU A 170 12.90 0.39 0.60
C LEU A 170 11.52 0.65 -0.03
N ILE A 171 10.51 0.58 0.80
CA ILE A 171 9.17 0.99 0.44
C ILE A 171 8.99 2.48 0.75
N ARG A 172 8.57 3.24 -0.27
CA ARG A 172 8.12 4.62 -0.13
C ARG A 172 6.62 4.68 -0.27
N GLN A 173 5.97 5.41 0.62
CA GLN A 173 4.54 5.61 0.58
C GLN A 173 4.22 7.08 0.71
N HIS A 174 3.24 7.54 -0.06
CA HIS A 174 2.64 8.85 0.11
C HIS A 174 1.13 8.78 -0.15
N ALA A 175 0.41 9.73 0.39
CA ALA A 175 -1.02 9.87 0.20
C ALA A 175 -1.37 11.32 -0.13
N GLU A 176 -2.26 11.49 -1.11
CA GLU A 176 -2.88 12.77 -1.45
C GLU A 176 -4.35 12.68 -1.10
N VAL A 177 -4.86 13.72 -0.45
CA VAL A 177 -6.26 13.82 -0.04
C VAL A 177 -6.89 15.01 -0.71
N THR A 178 -8.03 14.80 -1.32
CA THR A 178 -8.81 15.84 -1.97
C THR A 178 -10.20 15.89 -1.35
N ASN A 179 -10.66 17.09 -1.01
CA ASN A 179 -12.06 17.33 -0.66
C ASN A 179 -12.86 17.51 -1.96
N THR A 180 -13.93 16.74 -2.15
CA THR A 180 -14.74 16.69 -3.39
C THR A 180 -16.11 17.35 -3.20
#